data_0f838ad39a7257edb5370eb6c4e4c2a0
#
_entry.id   0f838ad39a7257edb5370eb6c4e4c2a0
#
_cell.length_a   1.000
_cell.length_b   1.000
_cell.length_c   1.000
_cell.angle_alpha   90.00
_cell.angle_beta   90.00
_cell.angle_gamma   90.00
#
_symmetry.space_group_name_H-M   'P 1'
#
loop_
_entity.id
_entity.type
_entity.pdbx_description
1 polymer ?
#
loop_
_entity_poly.entity_id
_entity_poly.type
_entity_poly.pdbx_seq_one_letter_code
_entity_poly.pdbx_strand_id
1 'polypeptide(L)'
;MRRIALVASLLVGPGLVVTAAPAQAYTPSAYTTAAFEARVIARINWVRHRYGRASLAANWCPDKYAESWGSYLARTGRFYHRNMTVILRGCSARRAGENLARGYTTADRTVAAWMASPGHRANVLDRSLTRIGVAAVYTRGQWTVVANFTRP
;
A
#
# COMPACT_ATOMS: atom_id res chain seq x y z
N MET A 1 82.09 12.45 1.53
CA MET A 1 80.83 12.16 0.87
C MET A 1 79.71 12.25 1.91
N ARG A 2 78.94 13.37 1.98
CA ARG A 2 77.88 13.59 2.95
C ARG A 2 76.56 13.25 2.24
N ARG A 3 75.86 12.26 2.78
CA ARG A 3 74.44 11.91 2.29
C ARG A 3 73.44 12.79 3.00
N ILE A 4 72.70 13.57 2.24
CA ILE A 4 71.59 14.41 2.71
C ILE A 4 70.34 13.52 2.64
N ALA A 5 69.71 13.27 3.79
CA ALA A 5 68.42 12.59 3.87
C ALA A 5 67.28 13.63 3.74
N LEU A 6 66.48 13.51 2.70
CA LEU A 6 65.24 14.29 2.55
C LEU A 6 64.13 13.63 3.42
N VAL A 7 63.65 14.40 4.41
CA VAL A 7 62.45 14.03 5.19
C VAL A 7 61.25 14.61 4.48
N ALA A 8 60.39 13.76 3.90
CA ALA A 8 59.11 14.17 3.32
C ALA A 8 58.03 14.24 4.43
N SER A 9 57.60 15.44 4.79
CA SER A 9 56.47 15.65 5.68
C SER A 9 55.15 15.46 4.93
N LEU A 10 54.41 14.41 5.28
CA LEU A 10 53.04 14.21 4.83
C LEU A 10 52.10 15.12 5.64
N LEU A 11 51.51 16.13 4.99
CA LEU A 11 50.41 16.94 5.52
C LEU A 11 49.11 16.14 5.42
N VAL A 12 48.63 15.63 6.54
CA VAL A 12 47.28 15.07 6.65
C VAL A 12 46.31 16.23 6.80
N GLY A 13 45.54 16.52 5.74
CA GLY A 13 44.47 17.52 5.75
C GLY A 13 43.29 17.05 6.60
N PRO A 14 42.53 17.98 7.22
CA PRO A 14 41.34 17.63 7.99
C PRO A 14 40.27 17.01 7.09
N GLY A 15 39.96 15.72 7.33
CA GLY A 15 38.88 15.02 6.66
C GLY A 15 37.53 15.66 6.99
N LEU A 16 36.79 16.08 5.97
CA LEU A 16 35.39 16.51 6.10
C LEU A 16 34.55 15.31 6.56
N VAL A 17 34.15 15.32 7.83
CA VAL A 17 33.12 14.39 8.33
C VAL A 17 31.76 14.85 7.82
N VAL A 18 31.27 14.22 6.75
CA VAL A 18 29.91 14.41 6.30
C VAL A 18 28.98 13.65 7.24
N THR A 19 28.39 14.35 8.20
CA THR A 19 27.33 13.77 9.05
C THR A 19 26.07 13.62 8.18
N ALA A 20 25.68 12.36 7.89
CA ALA A 20 24.39 12.10 7.26
C ALA A 20 23.28 12.58 8.21
N ALA A 21 22.42 13.48 7.73
CA ALA A 21 21.23 13.88 8.46
C ALA A 21 20.34 12.64 8.70
N PRO A 22 19.72 12.50 9.90
CA PRO A 22 18.83 11.39 10.17
C PRO A 22 17.66 11.42 9.18
N ALA A 23 17.43 10.30 8.50
CA ALA A 23 16.25 10.16 7.64
C ALA A 23 14.99 10.37 8.50
N GLN A 24 14.26 11.44 8.25
CA GLN A 24 13.01 11.69 8.95
C GLN A 24 12.01 10.60 8.61
N ALA A 25 11.53 9.89 9.63
CA ALA A 25 10.47 8.90 9.45
C ALA A 25 9.22 9.61 8.93
N TYR A 26 8.78 9.26 7.72
CA TYR A 26 7.54 9.77 7.14
C TYR A 26 6.35 9.23 7.93
N THR A 27 5.67 10.10 8.67
CA THR A 27 4.41 9.79 9.35
C THR A 27 3.25 10.34 8.52
N PRO A 28 2.45 9.49 7.85
CA PRO A 28 1.30 9.97 7.11
C PRO A 28 0.26 10.63 8.02
N SER A 29 -0.25 11.79 7.61
CA SER A 29 -1.42 12.42 8.23
C SER A 29 -2.72 11.71 7.80
N ALA A 30 -3.84 11.99 8.48
CA ALA A 30 -5.16 11.47 8.09
C ALA A 30 -5.52 11.83 6.64
N TYR A 31 -5.15 13.02 6.16
CA TYR A 31 -5.31 13.42 4.77
C TYR A 31 -4.49 12.54 3.82
N THR A 32 -3.27 12.19 4.20
CA THR A 32 -2.41 11.29 3.41
C THR A 32 -3.02 9.89 3.29
N THR A 33 -3.69 9.39 4.34
CA THR A 33 -4.42 8.12 4.34
C THR A 33 -5.56 8.14 3.31
N ALA A 34 -6.44 9.13 3.39
CA ALA A 34 -7.55 9.28 2.44
C ALA A 34 -7.06 9.47 0.99
N ALA A 35 -5.97 10.21 0.79
CA ALA A 35 -5.36 10.36 -0.53
C ALA A 35 -4.77 9.05 -1.06
N PHE A 36 -4.19 8.22 -0.18
CA PHE A 36 -3.70 6.90 -0.55
C PHE A 36 -4.85 5.98 -1.01
N GLU A 37 -5.95 5.93 -0.26
CA GLU A 37 -7.14 5.14 -0.57
C GLU A 37 -7.77 5.55 -1.90
N ALA A 38 -7.98 6.86 -2.08
CA ALA A 38 -8.49 7.40 -3.33
C ALA A 38 -7.59 7.04 -4.53
N ARG A 39 -6.27 7.09 -4.33
CA ARG A 39 -5.29 6.70 -5.37
C ARG A 39 -5.33 5.20 -5.67
N VAL A 40 -5.55 4.33 -4.67
CA VAL A 40 -5.74 2.89 -4.89
C VAL A 40 -6.96 2.65 -5.76
N ILE A 41 -8.11 3.27 -5.45
CA ILE A 41 -9.35 3.15 -6.23
C ILE A 41 -9.13 3.64 -7.67
N ALA A 42 -8.53 4.81 -7.83
CA ALA A 42 -8.24 5.38 -9.14
C ALA A 42 -7.33 4.46 -9.97
N ARG A 43 -6.28 3.90 -9.34
CA ARG A 43 -5.35 2.99 -10.02
C ARG A 43 -6.00 1.66 -10.41
N ILE A 44 -6.84 1.08 -9.54
CA ILE A 44 -7.64 -0.11 -9.87
C ILE A 44 -8.53 0.18 -11.08
N ASN A 45 -9.25 1.30 -11.08
CA ASN A 45 -10.14 1.66 -12.17
C ASN A 45 -9.40 1.93 -13.48
N TRP A 46 -8.22 2.56 -13.42
CA TRP A 46 -7.34 2.70 -14.57
C TRP A 46 -6.93 1.33 -15.15
N VAL A 47 -6.52 0.38 -14.29
CA VAL A 47 -6.20 -1.00 -14.72
C VAL A 47 -7.42 -1.66 -15.35
N ARG A 48 -8.57 -1.59 -14.68
CA ARG A 48 -9.83 -2.18 -15.19
C ARG A 48 -10.15 -1.67 -16.60
N HIS A 49 -10.07 -0.36 -16.80
CA HIS A 49 -10.30 0.24 -18.11
C HIS A 49 -9.33 -0.32 -19.19
N ARG A 50 -8.05 -0.45 -18.87
CA ARG A 50 -7.04 -1.05 -19.76
C ARG A 50 -7.35 -2.49 -20.16
N TYR A 51 -8.13 -3.21 -19.35
CA TYR A 51 -8.58 -4.58 -19.60
C TYR A 51 -10.04 -4.66 -20.06
N GLY A 52 -10.64 -3.56 -20.53
CA GLY A 52 -12.01 -3.52 -21.01
C GLY A 52 -13.06 -3.87 -19.93
N ARG A 53 -12.81 -3.43 -18.68
CA ARG A 53 -13.71 -3.60 -17.54
C ARG A 53 -14.30 -2.24 -17.14
N ALA A 54 -15.60 -2.23 -16.78
CA ALA A 54 -16.21 -1.05 -16.20
C ALA A 54 -15.56 -0.67 -14.87
N SER A 55 -15.52 0.63 -14.56
CA SER A 55 -15.06 1.12 -13.28
C SER A 55 -15.91 0.61 -12.12
N LEU A 56 -15.26 0.43 -10.97
CA LEU A 56 -15.93 0.18 -9.69
C LEU A 56 -16.34 1.51 -9.07
N ALA A 57 -17.55 1.60 -8.57
CA ALA A 57 -18.02 2.74 -7.80
C ALA A 57 -17.55 2.60 -6.34
N ALA A 58 -16.96 3.65 -5.78
CA ALA A 58 -16.71 3.71 -4.35
C ALA A 58 -18.03 3.61 -3.58
N ASN A 59 -18.07 2.81 -2.53
CA ASN A 59 -19.30 2.55 -1.80
C ASN A 59 -19.04 2.37 -0.31
N TRP A 60 -19.84 3.04 0.52
CA TRP A 60 -19.71 3.05 1.97
C TRP A 60 -19.76 1.67 2.63
N CYS A 61 -20.52 0.72 2.06
CA CYS A 61 -20.69 -0.58 2.70
C CYS A 61 -19.41 -1.44 2.64
N PRO A 62 -18.83 -1.78 1.47
CA PRO A 62 -17.54 -2.46 1.45
C PRO A 62 -16.43 -1.64 2.12
N ASP A 63 -16.54 -0.30 2.14
CA ASP A 63 -15.56 0.61 2.73
C ASP A 63 -15.50 0.45 4.25
N LYS A 64 -16.61 0.55 4.97
CA LYS A 64 -16.63 0.35 6.43
C LYS A 64 -16.06 -0.99 6.86
N TYR A 65 -16.23 -2.03 6.03
CA TYR A 65 -15.63 -3.35 6.30
C TYR A 65 -14.13 -3.37 6.01
N ALA A 66 -13.67 -2.64 4.98
CA ALA A 66 -12.25 -2.46 4.72
C ALA A 66 -11.58 -1.74 5.90
N GLU A 67 -12.16 -0.61 6.35
CA GLU A 67 -11.68 0.18 7.48
C GLU A 67 -11.55 -0.64 8.76
N SER A 68 -12.64 -1.34 9.14
CA SER A 68 -12.63 -2.15 10.35
C SER A 68 -11.59 -3.26 10.31
N TRP A 69 -11.42 -3.89 9.14
CA TRP A 69 -10.48 -4.99 8.97
C TRP A 69 -9.03 -4.52 8.87
N GLY A 70 -8.79 -3.46 8.08
CA GLY A 70 -7.48 -2.83 7.96
C GLY A 70 -6.94 -2.36 9.31
N SER A 71 -7.78 -1.69 10.10
CA SER A 71 -7.45 -1.27 11.47
C SER A 71 -7.13 -2.46 12.39
N TYR A 72 -7.90 -3.55 12.30
CA TYR A 72 -7.61 -4.76 13.07
C TYR A 72 -6.27 -5.38 12.68
N LEU A 73 -6.03 -5.58 11.39
CA LEU A 73 -4.78 -6.17 10.88
C LEU A 73 -3.56 -5.32 11.24
N ALA A 74 -3.66 -4.00 11.11
CA ALA A 74 -2.58 -3.07 11.41
C ALA A 74 -2.25 -3.07 12.91
N ARG A 75 -3.27 -3.01 13.78
CA ARG A 75 -3.11 -2.98 15.23
C ARG A 75 -2.54 -4.28 15.79
N THR A 76 -3.05 -5.43 15.31
CA THR A 76 -2.65 -6.74 15.82
C THR A 76 -1.37 -7.30 15.19
N GLY A 77 -0.94 -6.75 14.05
CA GLY A 77 0.16 -7.30 13.25
C GLY A 77 -0.21 -8.56 12.45
N ARG A 78 -1.41 -9.10 12.62
CA ARG A 78 -1.89 -10.25 11.86
C ARG A 78 -2.09 -9.90 10.39
N PHE A 79 -2.05 -10.91 9.50
CA PHE A 79 -2.24 -10.71 8.07
C PHE A 79 -2.89 -11.94 7.43
N TYR A 80 -4.22 -11.91 7.32
CA TYR A 80 -5.03 -12.96 6.72
C TYR A 80 -6.35 -12.40 6.21
N HIS A 81 -7.00 -13.10 5.29
CA HIS A 81 -8.28 -12.70 4.72
C HIS A 81 -9.43 -12.81 5.73
N ARG A 82 -10.35 -11.84 5.66
CA ARG A 82 -11.62 -11.92 6.38
C ARG A 82 -12.50 -13.01 5.79
N ASN A 83 -13.37 -13.60 6.61
CA ASN A 83 -14.47 -14.42 6.10
C ASN A 83 -15.43 -13.54 5.27
N MET A 84 -15.51 -13.82 3.98
CA MET A 84 -16.31 -13.03 3.05
C MET A 84 -17.81 -13.06 3.34
N THR A 85 -18.31 -14.05 4.05
CA THR A 85 -19.72 -14.11 4.49
C THR A 85 -20.12 -12.88 5.30
N VAL A 86 -19.18 -12.27 6.04
CA VAL A 86 -19.43 -11.03 6.79
C VAL A 86 -19.80 -9.88 5.85
N ILE A 87 -19.08 -9.74 4.73
CA ILE A 87 -19.32 -8.69 3.73
C ILE A 87 -20.56 -9.02 2.91
N LEU A 88 -20.72 -10.28 2.49
CA LEU A 88 -21.90 -10.73 1.74
C LEU A 88 -23.20 -10.41 2.48
N ARG A 89 -23.30 -10.80 3.75
CA ARG A 89 -24.48 -10.52 4.57
C ARG A 89 -24.63 -9.04 4.91
N GLY A 90 -23.55 -8.42 5.38
CA GLY A 90 -23.58 -7.05 5.87
C GLY A 90 -23.82 -5.99 4.77
N CYS A 91 -23.48 -6.28 3.52
CA CYS A 91 -23.71 -5.40 2.38
C CYS A 91 -24.87 -5.89 1.48
N SER A 92 -25.60 -6.92 1.87
CA SER A 92 -26.61 -7.58 1.02
C SER A 92 -26.07 -7.86 -0.39
N ALA A 93 -24.82 -8.32 -0.43
CA ALA A 93 -24.10 -8.55 -1.68
C ALA A 93 -24.21 -10.01 -2.12
N ARG A 94 -24.38 -10.22 -3.42
CA ARG A 94 -24.40 -11.56 -4.03
C ARG A 94 -23.00 -12.11 -4.28
N ARG A 95 -22.01 -11.20 -4.39
CA ARG A 95 -20.61 -11.53 -4.61
C ARG A 95 -19.71 -10.57 -3.84
N ALA A 96 -18.63 -11.10 -3.27
CA ALA A 96 -17.60 -10.31 -2.60
C ALA A 96 -16.22 -10.89 -2.88
N GLY A 97 -15.22 -10.02 -2.83
CA GLY A 97 -13.81 -10.39 -2.89
C GLY A 97 -12.99 -9.44 -2.03
N GLU A 98 -11.81 -9.87 -1.63
CA GLU A 98 -10.89 -9.07 -0.84
C GLU A 98 -9.47 -9.17 -1.40
N ASN A 99 -8.79 -8.05 -1.48
CA ASN A 99 -7.34 -7.99 -1.69
C ASN A 99 -6.68 -7.36 -0.48
N LEU A 100 -5.61 -7.97 -0.02
CA LEU A 100 -4.76 -7.47 1.05
C LEU A 100 -3.37 -7.12 0.53
N ALA A 101 -2.78 -6.06 1.09
CA ALA A 101 -1.38 -5.73 0.84
C ALA A 101 -0.74 -5.17 2.12
N ARG A 102 0.57 -5.38 2.28
CA ARG A 102 1.36 -4.81 3.37
C ARG A 102 2.77 -4.46 2.91
N GLY A 103 3.32 -3.34 3.41
CA GLY A 103 4.71 -2.94 3.17
C GLY A 103 4.97 -2.19 1.86
N TYR A 104 3.98 -1.99 1.00
CA TYR A 104 4.15 -1.19 -0.21
C TYR A 104 4.06 0.30 0.10
N THR A 105 5.00 1.07 -0.43
CA THR A 105 5.16 2.50 -0.11
C THR A 105 4.19 3.41 -0.84
N THR A 106 3.57 2.95 -1.94
CA THR A 106 2.62 3.73 -2.75
C THR A 106 1.41 2.91 -3.19
N ALA A 107 0.30 3.58 -3.44
CA ALA A 107 -0.91 2.98 -4.00
C ALA A 107 -0.64 2.29 -5.36
N ASP A 108 0.19 2.91 -6.21
CA ASP A 108 0.53 2.33 -7.52
C ASP A 108 1.29 1.01 -7.37
N ARG A 109 2.27 0.92 -6.44
CA ARG A 109 2.99 -0.32 -6.14
C ARG A 109 2.08 -1.38 -5.53
N THR A 110 1.15 -0.98 -4.67
CA THR A 110 0.14 -1.87 -4.09
C THR A 110 -0.68 -2.54 -5.19
N VAL A 111 -1.25 -1.75 -6.11
CA VAL A 111 -2.07 -2.29 -7.21
C VAL A 111 -1.22 -3.09 -8.19
N ALA A 112 0.02 -2.69 -8.47
CA ALA A 112 0.93 -3.46 -9.31
C ALA A 112 1.21 -4.86 -8.73
N ALA A 113 1.42 -4.95 -7.41
CA ALA A 113 1.60 -6.23 -6.71
C ALA A 113 0.35 -7.11 -6.80
N TRP A 114 -0.86 -6.52 -6.64
CA TRP A 114 -2.11 -7.26 -6.83
C TRP A 114 -2.25 -7.77 -8.27
N MET A 115 -1.84 -6.99 -9.27
CA MET A 115 -1.89 -7.42 -10.67
C MET A 115 -0.88 -8.51 -11.01
N ALA A 116 0.22 -8.61 -10.28
CA ALA A 116 1.21 -9.68 -10.42
C ALA A 116 0.78 -11.00 -9.74
N SER A 117 -0.21 -10.96 -8.82
CA SER A 117 -0.74 -12.13 -8.12
C SER A 117 -2.02 -12.64 -8.79
N PRO A 118 -2.09 -13.90 -9.26
CA PRO A 118 -3.26 -14.41 -9.99
C PRO A 118 -4.59 -14.25 -9.25
N GLY A 119 -4.63 -14.58 -7.96
CA GLY A 119 -5.85 -14.47 -7.12
C GLY A 119 -6.30 -13.02 -6.93
N HIS A 120 -5.38 -12.11 -6.60
CA HIS A 120 -5.69 -10.69 -6.44
C HIS A 120 -6.09 -10.04 -7.77
N ARG A 121 -5.39 -10.39 -8.86
CA ARG A 121 -5.73 -9.94 -10.21
C ARG A 121 -7.13 -10.37 -10.62
N ALA A 122 -7.55 -11.59 -10.27
CA ALA A 122 -8.89 -12.08 -10.56
C ALA A 122 -9.95 -11.16 -9.93
N ASN A 123 -9.79 -10.73 -8.68
CA ASN A 123 -10.70 -9.79 -8.03
C ASN A 123 -10.69 -8.42 -8.73
N VAL A 124 -9.51 -7.87 -9.06
CA VAL A 124 -9.40 -6.56 -9.76
C VAL A 124 -10.11 -6.61 -11.12
N LEU A 125 -10.04 -7.71 -11.85
CA LEU A 125 -10.56 -7.83 -13.21
C LEU A 125 -11.93 -8.50 -13.32
N ASP A 126 -12.54 -8.90 -12.19
CA ASP A 126 -13.86 -9.52 -12.19
C ASP A 126 -14.93 -8.56 -12.75
N ARG A 127 -15.59 -8.97 -13.82
CA ARG A 127 -16.63 -8.20 -14.50
C ARG A 127 -17.90 -8.06 -13.66
N SER A 128 -18.14 -9.02 -12.78
CA SER A 128 -19.35 -9.06 -11.97
C SER A 128 -19.32 -8.07 -10.80
N LEU A 129 -18.14 -7.69 -10.33
CA LEU A 129 -17.97 -6.74 -9.23
C LEU A 129 -18.19 -5.31 -9.72
N THR A 130 -18.95 -4.53 -8.96
CA THR A 130 -19.39 -3.18 -9.35
C THR A 130 -19.08 -2.11 -8.31
N ARG A 131 -18.77 -2.50 -7.08
CA ARG A 131 -18.48 -1.58 -5.96
C ARG A 131 -17.17 -1.91 -5.30
N ILE A 132 -16.52 -0.91 -4.71
CA ILE A 132 -15.28 -1.04 -3.97
C ILE A 132 -15.29 -0.16 -2.72
N GLY A 133 -14.64 -0.64 -1.66
CA GLY A 133 -14.19 0.13 -0.52
C GLY A 133 -12.74 -0.18 -0.22
N VAL A 134 -11.96 0.80 0.20
CA VAL A 134 -10.52 0.66 0.45
C VAL A 134 -10.17 1.32 1.76
N ALA A 135 -9.44 0.60 2.59
CA ALA A 135 -8.76 1.13 3.77
C ALA A 135 -7.25 1.05 3.61
N ALA A 136 -6.55 2.08 4.03
CA ALA A 136 -5.10 2.11 4.13
C ALA A 136 -4.70 2.60 5.53
N VAL A 137 -4.02 1.76 6.30
CA VAL A 137 -3.60 2.07 7.66
C VAL A 137 -2.09 2.03 7.75
N TYR A 138 -1.47 3.15 8.16
CA TYR A 138 -0.04 3.23 8.38
C TYR A 138 0.31 2.98 9.83
N THR A 139 1.04 1.92 10.10
CA THR A 139 1.51 1.59 11.45
C THR A 139 2.88 0.91 11.36
N ARG A 140 3.73 1.13 12.38
CA ARG A 140 5.05 0.47 12.47
C ARG A 140 5.90 0.64 11.22
N GLY A 141 5.85 1.83 10.60
CA GLY A 141 6.64 2.15 9.41
C GLY A 141 6.13 1.58 8.09
N GLN A 142 4.93 0.99 8.05
CA GLN A 142 4.39 0.38 6.82
C GLN A 142 2.88 0.55 6.66
N TRP A 143 2.43 0.54 5.41
CA TRP A 143 1.03 0.49 5.06
C TRP A 143 0.47 -0.93 5.15
N THR A 144 -0.71 -1.07 5.72
CA THR A 144 -1.61 -2.22 5.55
C THR A 144 -2.81 -1.74 4.76
N VAL A 145 -3.08 -2.37 3.62
CA VAL A 145 -4.14 -1.96 2.69
C VAL A 145 -5.13 -3.11 2.51
N VAL A 146 -6.41 -2.79 2.60
CA VAL A 146 -7.53 -3.71 2.36
C VAL A 146 -8.39 -3.13 1.25
N ALA A 147 -8.69 -3.90 0.21
CA ALA A 147 -9.67 -3.55 -0.79
C ALA A 147 -10.78 -4.61 -0.80
N ASN A 148 -12.00 -4.20 -0.47
CA ASN A 148 -13.19 -5.02 -0.54
C ASN A 148 -13.99 -4.70 -1.79
N PHE A 149 -14.31 -5.72 -2.55
CA PHE A 149 -15.09 -5.64 -3.79
C PHE A 149 -16.45 -6.28 -3.56
N THR A 150 -17.53 -5.67 -4.06
CA THR A 150 -18.88 -6.24 -3.93
C THR A 150 -19.69 -6.09 -5.19
N ARG A 151 -20.70 -6.96 -5.32
CA ARG A 151 -21.86 -6.83 -6.19
C ARG A 151 -23.10 -6.99 -5.34
N PRO A 152 -24.04 -6.02 -5.32
CA PRO A 152 -25.37 -6.16 -4.74
C PRO A 152 -26.20 -7.26 -5.40
#